data_1fd625e2a6125cc1ffdba35142bd8c12
#
_entry.id   1fd625e2a6125cc1ffdba35142bd8c12
#
_cell.length_a   1.000
_cell.length_b   1.000
_cell.length_c   1.000
_cell.angle_alpha   90.00
_cell.angle_beta   90.00
_cell.angle_gamma   90.00
#
_symmetry.space_group_name_H-M   'P 1'
#
loop_
_entity.id
_entity.type
_entity.pdbx_description
1 polymer ?
#
loop_
_entity_poly.entity_id
_entity_poly.type
_entity_poly.pdbx_seq_one_letter_code
_entity_poly.pdbx_strand_id
1 'polypeptide(L)'
;MKILIIDDHPLLIAGVRDVLHSLDACVDCVAAGNAAEALEHLRTDSDIDAVCLDLNLPDEQGLVLLERIRTTRYDLPVLVFSAIADTPVVARALDAGAAGYVVKSSSRGDLVEAFEAFLATGRYVSPALRQALETYHSETARAPRLTRRQREVLQLMARGLSNQEIASELALVESTVKGHVSCLLDLMGAGNRTACVQQAFRLGLLSPREALDT
;
A
#
# COMPACT_ATOMS: atom_id res chain seq x y z
N MET A 1 -26.25 -9.04 1.29
CA MET A 1 -24.84 -8.83 0.99
C MET A 1 -24.04 -9.04 2.26
N LYS A 2 -22.94 -9.81 2.20
CA LYS A 2 -22.11 -10.15 3.36
C LYS A 2 -20.71 -9.58 3.19
N ILE A 3 -20.25 -8.76 4.15
CA ILE A 3 -18.97 -8.06 4.09
C ILE A 3 -18.05 -8.54 5.21
N LEU A 4 -16.84 -8.97 4.86
CA LEU A 4 -15.78 -9.27 5.82
C LEU A 4 -14.98 -8.00 6.12
N ILE A 5 -14.99 -7.56 7.38
CA ILE A 5 -14.23 -6.41 7.88
C ILE A 5 -12.97 -6.93 8.57
N ILE A 6 -11.79 -6.58 8.06
CA ILE A 6 -10.50 -7.04 8.56
C ILE A 6 -9.77 -5.85 9.16
N ASP A 7 -9.72 -5.76 10.49
CA ASP A 7 -9.12 -4.67 11.25
C ASP A 7 -8.89 -5.15 12.70
N ASP A 8 -7.78 -4.81 13.33
CA ASP A 8 -7.48 -5.17 14.71
C ASP A 8 -8.06 -4.19 15.74
N HIS A 9 -8.80 -3.15 15.27
CA HIS A 9 -9.41 -2.13 16.11
C HIS A 9 -10.92 -2.33 16.24
N PRO A 10 -11.46 -2.89 17.35
CA PRO A 10 -12.89 -3.19 17.49
C PRO A 10 -13.81 -1.99 17.32
N LEU A 11 -13.38 -0.79 17.73
CA LEU A 11 -14.15 0.45 17.58
C LEU A 11 -14.29 0.88 16.11
N LEU A 12 -13.27 0.65 15.28
CA LEU A 12 -13.35 0.91 13.84
C LEU A 12 -14.26 -0.07 13.14
N ILE A 13 -14.19 -1.36 13.51
CA ILE A 13 -15.11 -2.39 12.99
C ILE A 13 -16.57 -2.00 13.31
N ALA A 14 -16.84 -1.58 14.56
CA ALA A 14 -18.19 -1.14 14.94
C ALA A 14 -18.63 0.10 14.13
N GLY A 15 -17.75 1.10 13.97
CA GLY A 15 -18.03 2.29 13.18
C GLY A 15 -18.31 2.00 11.69
N VAL A 16 -17.53 1.12 11.06
CA VAL A 16 -17.76 0.67 9.67
C VAL A 16 -19.08 -0.06 9.56
N ARG A 17 -19.37 -0.97 10.50
CA ARG A 17 -20.65 -1.69 10.56
C ARG A 17 -21.84 -0.74 10.67
N ASP A 18 -21.76 0.27 11.54
CA ASP A 18 -22.82 1.27 11.72
C ASP A 18 -23.05 2.07 10.42
N VAL A 19 -22.00 2.45 9.71
CA VAL A 19 -22.11 3.12 8.41
C VAL A 19 -22.78 2.20 7.40
N LEU A 20 -22.32 0.97 7.25
CA LEU A 20 -22.90 -0.01 6.31
C LEU A 20 -24.38 -0.29 6.61
N HIS A 21 -24.75 -0.51 7.86
CA HIS A 21 -26.14 -0.72 8.26
C HIS A 21 -27.01 0.53 8.04
N SER A 22 -26.45 1.74 8.12
CA SER A 22 -27.20 2.97 7.82
C SER A 22 -27.50 3.13 6.33
N LEU A 23 -26.69 2.52 5.46
CA LEU A 23 -26.87 2.50 4.01
C LEU A 23 -27.83 1.38 3.57
N ASP A 24 -27.64 0.20 4.11
CA ASP A 24 -28.50 -0.95 3.86
C ASP A 24 -28.54 -1.87 5.10
N ALA A 25 -29.69 -1.91 5.76
CA ALA A 25 -29.90 -2.73 6.95
C ALA A 25 -29.80 -4.26 6.69
N CYS A 26 -29.80 -4.67 5.42
CA CYS A 26 -29.64 -6.09 5.04
C CYS A 26 -28.17 -6.48 4.83
N VAL A 27 -27.22 -5.59 5.04
CA VAL A 27 -25.78 -5.92 4.98
C VAL A 27 -25.41 -6.71 6.24
N ASP A 28 -24.93 -7.93 6.04
CA ASP A 28 -24.33 -8.74 7.10
C ASP A 28 -22.82 -8.45 7.21
N CYS A 29 -22.30 -8.31 8.42
CA CYS A 29 -20.90 -7.94 8.65
C CYS A 29 -20.20 -8.98 9.54
N VAL A 30 -19.24 -9.68 8.98
CA VAL A 30 -18.32 -10.56 9.70
C VAL A 30 -17.03 -9.81 9.98
N ALA A 31 -16.39 -10.04 11.13
CA ALA A 31 -15.16 -9.35 11.52
C ALA A 31 -14.02 -10.36 11.67
N ALA A 32 -12.81 -9.92 11.32
CA ALA A 32 -11.57 -10.61 11.60
C ALA A 32 -10.53 -9.59 12.14
N GLY A 33 -9.86 -9.93 13.24
CA GLY A 33 -8.86 -9.06 13.87
C GLY A 33 -7.44 -9.23 13.32
N ASN A 34 -7.23 -10.18 12.41
CA ASN A 34 -5.92 -10.49 11.84
C ASN A 34 -6.07 -11.25 10.51
N ALA A 35 -4.94 -11.42 9.79
CA ALA A 35 -4.93 -12.09 8.50
C ALA A 35 -5.29 -13.57 8.58
N ALA A 36 -4.88 -14.27 9.64
CA ALA A 36 -5.18 -15.70 9.82
C ALA A 36 -6.70 -15.95 9.96
N GLU A 37 -7.38 -15.16 10.79
CA GLU A 37 -8.83 -15.21 10.93
C GLU A 37 -9.56 -14.87 9.63
N ALA A 38 -9.08 -13.82 8.93
CA ALA A 38 -9.65 -13.41 7.65
C ALA A 38 -9.60 -14.53 6.60
N LEU A 39 -8.46 -15.20 6.47
CA LEU A 39 -8.30 -16.30 5.54
C LEU A 39 -9.14 -17.53 5.91
N GLU A 40 -9.33 -17.79 7.20
CA GLU A 40 -10.23 -18.86 7.65
C GLU A 40 -11.67 -18.55 7.30
N HIS A 41 -12.16 -17.32 7.50
CA HIS A 41 -13.48 -16.91 7.05
C HIS A 41 -13.63 -17.06 5.53
N LEU A 42 -12.66 -16.59 4.74
CA LEU A 42 -12.71 -16.70 3.28
C LEU A 42 -12.65 -18.15 2.76
N ARG A 43 -12.07 -19.06 3.54
CA ARG A 43 -12.00 -20.50 3.22
C ARG A 43 -13.31 -21.22 3.56
N THR A 44 -13.97 -20.85 4.67
CA THR A 44 -15.12 -21.56 5.21
C THR A 44 -16.45 -20.97 4.79
N ASP A 45 -16.47 -19.70 4.39
CA ASP A 45 -17.67 -18.94 4.05
C ASP A 45 -17.59 -18.44 2.60
N SER A 46 -18.31 -19.13 1.70
CA SER A 46 -18.40 -18.75 0.28
C SER A 46 -19.31 -17.55 0.04
N ASP A 47 -20.17 -17.19 1.01
CA ASP A 47 -21.19 -16.15 0.85
C ASP A 47 -20.66 -14.74 1.13
N ILE A 48 -19.38 -14.60 1.42
CA ILE A 48 -18.72 -13.29 1.52
C ILE A 48 -18.67 -12.64 0.15
N ASP A 49 -19.35 -11.51 0.01
CA ASP A 49 -19.52 -10.74 -1.23
C ASP A 49 -18.47 -9.65 -1.41
N ALA A 50 -17.88 -9.13 -0.31
CA ALA A 50 -16.88 -8.07 -0.34
C ALA A 50 -15.98 -8.10 0.91
N VAL A 51 -14.83 -7.46 0.82
CA VAL A 51 -13.90 -7.30 1.93
C VAL A 51 -13.60 -5.82 2.16
N CYS A 52 -13.61 -5.39 3.44
CA CYS A 52 -13.05 -4.13 3.91
C CYS A 52 -11.75 -4.46 4.66
N LEU A 53 -10.59 -4.01 4.15
CA LEU A 53 -9.27 -4.44 4.60
C LEU A 53 -8.45 -3.29 5.16
N ASP A 54 -7.99 -3.39 6.41
CA ASP A 54 -6.88 -2.57 6.88
C ASP A 54 -5.53 -3.10 6.37
N LEU A 55 -4.61 -2.19 6.10
CA LEU A 55 -3.25 -2.52 5.71
C LEU A 55 -2.33 -2.80 6.91
N ASN A 56 -2.68 -2.31 8.09
CA ASN A 56 -1.90 -2.50 9.31
C ASN A 56 -2.54 -3.60 10.17
N LEU A 57 -2.15 -4.83 9.94
CA LEU A 57 -2.59 -5.97 10.75
C LEU A 57 -1.44 -6.46 11.65
N PRO A 58 -1.75 -7.08 12.81
CA PRO A 58 -0.73 -7.46 13.77
C PRO A 58 0.15 -8.63 13.35
N ASP A 59 -0.32 -9.50 12.47
CA ASP A 59 0.31 -10.76 12.08
C ASP A 59 0.90 -10.74 10.66
N GLU A 60 0.34 -9.94 9.75
CA GLU A 60 0.79 -9.84 8.36
C GLU A 60 0.53 -8.44 7.79
N GLN A 61 1.35 -8.00 6.84
CA GLN A 61 1.07 -6.76 6.12
C GLN A 61 -0.19 -6.92 5.24
N GLY A 62 -1.14 -6.00 5.35
CA GLY A 62 -2.40 -6.08 4.61
C GLY A 62 -2.24 -6.11 3.07
N LEU A 63 -1.16 -5.54 2.51
CA LEU A 63 -0.86 -5.70 1.09
C LEU A 63 -0.56 -7.14 0.70
N VAL A 64 0.12 -7.91 1.56
CA VAL A 64 0.38 -9.33 1.32
C VAL A 64 -0.91 -10.12 1.42
N LEU A 65 -1.74 -9.81 2.41
CA LEU A 65 -3.06 -10.42 2.54
C LEU A 65 -3.95 -10.11 1.31
N LEU A 66 -3.93 -8.88 0.81
CA LEU A 66 -4.63 -8.50 -0.42
C LEU A 66 -4.20 -9.37 -1.61
N GLU A 67 -2.90 -9.53 -1.84
CA GLU A 67 -2.37 -10.39 -2.90
C GLU A 67 -2.83 -11.86 -2.76
N ARG A 68 -2.85 -12.37 -1.52
CA ARG A 68 -3.35 -13.72 -1.21
C ARG A 68 -4.84 -13.86 -1.49
N ILE A 69 -5.65 -12.88 -1.09
CA ILE A 69 -7.09 -12.84 -1.38
C ILE A 69 -7.30 -12.85 -2.90
N ARG A 70 -6.59 -11.99 -3.64
CA ARG A 70 -6.70 -11.89 -5.10
C ARG A 70 -6.28 -13.18 -5.82
N THR A 71 -5.35 -13.93 -5.25
CA THR A 71 -4.93 -15.23 -5.82
C THR A 71 -5.98 -16.31 -5.63
N THR A 72 -6.72 -16.31 -4.50
CA THR A 72 -7.69 -17.35 -4.13
C THR A 72 -9.12 -17.00 -4.51
N ARG A 73 -9.50 -15.73 -4.43
CA ARG A 73 -10.83 -15.16 -4.69
C ARG A 73 -10.68 -13.91 -5.59
N TYR A 74 -10.27 -14.11 -6.83
CA TYR A 74 -9.98 -13.01 -7.77
C TYR A 74 -11.17 -12.12 -8.09
N ASP A 75 -12.38 -12.62 -7.96
CA ASP A 75 -13.67 -11.95 -8.20
C ASP A 75 -14.15 -11.10 -7.00
N LEU A 76 -13.63 -11.38 -5.79
CA LEU A 76 -14.07 -10.75 -4.56
C LEU A 76 -13.57 -9.29 -4.48
N PRO A 77 -14.43 -8.26 -4.49
CA PRO A 77 -13.99 -6.88 -4.38
C PRO A 77 -13.42 -6.59 -2.98
N VAL A 78 -12.21 -6.01 -2.94
CA VAL A 78 -11.53 -5.61 -1.71
C VAL A 78 -11.45 -4.09 -1.67
N LEU A 79 -12.12 -3.46 -0.71
CA LEU A 79 -11.96 -2.05 -0.37
C LEU A 79 -10.90 -1.93 0.71
N VAL A 80 -9.80 -1.26 0.42
CA VAL A 80 -8.80 -0.93 1.45
C VAL A 80 -9.32 0.24 2.28
N PHE A 81 -9.30 0.09 3.60
CA PHE A 81 -9.69 1.09 4.59
C PHE A 81 -8.56 1.27 5.59
N SER A 82 -7.66 2.24 5.36
CA SER A 82 -6.42 2.36 6.12
C SER A 82 -6.11 3.78 6.56
N ALA A 83 -5.34 3.93 7.63
CA ALA A 83 -4.82 5.22 8.07
C ALA A 83 -3.73 5.78 7.13
N ILE A 84 -3.19 4.95 6.24
CA ILE A 84 -2.13 5.35 5.32
C ILE A 84 -2.73 6.16 4.16
N ALA A 85 -2.26 7.41 3.99
CA ALA A 85 -2.68 8.28 2.88
C ALA A 85 -1.56 8.48 1.84
N ASP A 86 -0.44 7.75 1.98
CA ASP A 86 0.73 7.90 1.11
C ASP A 86 0.44 7.35 -0.29
N THR A 87 0.53 8.21 -1.30
CA THR A 87 0.16 7.89 -2.70
C THR A 87 0.89 6.66 -3.26
N PRO A 88 2.19 6.43 -3.03
CA PRO A 88 2.87 5.19 -3.43
C PRO A 88 2.24 3.92 -2.84
N VAL A 89 1.81 3.96 -1.57
CA VAL A 89 1.15 2.81 -0.91
C VAL A 89 -0.22 2.57 -1.51
N VAL A 90 -0.98 3.65 -1.74
CA VAL A 90 -2.29 3.59 -2.39
C VAL A 90 -2.18 3.02 -3.80
N ALA A 91 -1.22 3.51 -4.60
CA ALA A 91 -0.97 3.01 -5.95
C ALA A 91 -0.69 1.49 -5.92
N ARG A 92 0.20 1.04 -5.03
CA ARG A 92 0.51 -0.38 -4.88
C ARG A 92 -0.70 -1.23 -4.48
N ALA A 93 -1.57 -0.72 -3.60
CA ALA A 93 -2.79 -1.43 -3.23
C ALA A 93 -3.74 -1.61 -4.42
N LEU A 94 -3.92 -0.56 -5.23
CA LEU A 94 -4.75 -0.61 -6.43
C LEU A 94 -4.13 -1.50 -7.51
N ASP A 95 -2.81 -1.44 -7.71
CA ASP A 95 -2.05 -2.30 -8.64
C ASP A 95 -2.10 -3.78 -8.20
N ALA A 96 -2.12 -4.05 -6.89
CA ALA A 96 -2.32 -5.39 -6.33
C ALA A 96 -3.78 -5.90 -6.46
N GLY A 97 -4.67 -5.08 -7.02
CA GLY A 97 -6.05 -5.45 -7.34
C GLY A 97 -7.09 -5.04 -6.30
N ALA A 98 -6.78 -4.08 -5.42
CA ALA A 98 -7.82 -3.46 -4.59
C ALA A 98 -8.89 -2.81 -5.50
N ALA A 99 -10.15 -3.02 -5.18
CA ALA A 99 -11.28 -2.43 -5.88
C ALA A 99 -11.51 -0.96 -5.48
N GLY A 100 -10.89 -0.53 -4.38
CA GLY A 100 -10.94 0.85 -3.93
C GLY A 100 -10.04 1.11 -2.73
N TYR A 101 -9.96 2.40 -2.38
CA TYR A 101 -9.16 2.86 -1.24
C TYR A 101 -9.85 4.01 -0.52
N VAL A 102 -9.95 3.89 0.79
CA VAL A 102 -10.50 4.91 1.69
C VAL A 102 -9.53 5.16 2.84
N VAL A 103 -9.27 6.42 3.14
CA VAL A 103 -8.40 6.80 4.25
C VAL A 103 -9.24 6.90 5.53
N LYS A 104 -8.81 6.25 6.62
CA LYS A 104 -9.53 6.23 7.92
C LYS A 104 -9.76 7.62 8.54
N SER A 105 -8.93 8.61 8.17
CA SER A 105 -9.08 10.00 8.62
C SER A 105 -10.13 10.80 7.83
N SER A 106 -10.81 10.21 6.85
CA SER A 106 -11.89 10.84 6.09
C SER A 106 -13.06 11.21 7.00
N SER A 107 -13.80 12.26 6.64
CA SER A 107 -15.00 12.64 7.37
C SER A 107 -16.06 11.52 7.32
N ARG A 108 -17.01 11.54 8.26
CA ARG A 108 -18.12 10.58 8.22
C ARG A 108 -18.90 10.66 6.89
N GLY A 109 -19.06 11.87 6.33
CA GLY A 109 -19.73 12.05 5.05
C GLY A 109 -18.99 11.36 3.89
N ASP A 110 -17.65 11.54 3.85
CA ASP A 110 -16.81 10.88 2.84
C ASP A 110 -16.84 9.35 2.97
N LEU A 111 -16.92 8.82 4.20
CA LEU A 111 -17.04 7.39 4.45
C LEU A 111 -18.38 6.84 3.95
N VAL A 112 -19.47 7.55 4.22
CA VAL A 112 -20.82 7.18 3.72
C VAL A 112 -20.82 7.14 2.20
N GLU A 113 -20.32 8.20 1.54
CA GLU A 113 -20.21 8.25 0.07
C GLU A 113 -19.36 7.10 -0.48
N ALA A 114 -18.21 6.83 0.18
CA ALA A 114 -17.30 5.77 -0.24
C ALA A 114 -17.96 4.39 -0.17
N PHE A 115 -18.60 4.06 0.94
CA PHE A 115 -19.27 2.77 1.10
C PHE A 115 -20.51 2.67 0.22
N GLU A 116 -21.30 3.74 0.05
CA GLU A 116 -22.42 3.76 -0.87
C GLU A 116 -21.99 3.45 -2.30
N ALA A 117 -20.97 4.16 -2.79
CA ALA A 117 -20.42 3.93 -4.13
C ALA A 117 -19.83 2.51 -4.27
N PHE A 118 -19.13 2.02 -3.24
CA PHE A 118 -18.56 0.68 -3.24
C PHE A 118 -19.66 -0.41 -3.25
N LEU A 119 -20.71 -0.26 -2.46
CA LEU A 119 -21.85 -1.19 -2.45
C LEU A 119 -22.58 -1.21 -3.81
N ALA A 120 -22.72 -0.06 -4.44
CA ALA A 120 -23.42 0.07 -5.73
C ALA A 120 -22.61 -0.44 -6.93
N THR A 121 -21.28 -0.26 -6.92
CA THR A 121 -20.44 -0.48 -8.12
C THR A 121 -19.33 -1.50 -7.92
N GLY A 122 -19.07 -1.92 -6.67
CA GLY A 122 -17.91 -2.75 -6.31
C GLY A 122 -16.58 -1.99 -6.33
N ARG A 123 -16.58 -0.65 -6.52
CA ARG A 123 -15.36 0.16 -6.65
C ARG A 123 -15.51 1.53 -6.01
N TYR A 124 -14.41 2.03 -5.42
CA TYR A 124 -14.34 3.42 -4.97
C TYR A 124 -12.91 3.94 -4.87
N VAL A 125 -12.66 5.09 -5.48
CA VAL A 125 -11.46 5.91 -5.25
C VAL A 125 -11.91 7.36 -5.24
N SER A 126 -11.63 8.09 -4.14
CA SER A 126 -12.04 9.49 -4.03
C SER A 126 -11.45 10.35 -5.17
N PRO A 127 -12.13 11.43 -5.59
CA PRO A 127 -11.61 12.32 -6.66
C PRO A 127 -10.21 12.86 -6.36
N ALA A 128 -9.98 13.29 -5.11
CA ALA A 128 -8.67 13.81 -4.68
C ALA A 128 -7.57 12.75 -4.80
N LEU A 129 -7.86 11.51 -4.38
CA LEU A 129 -6.91 10.41 -4.45
C LEU A 129 -6.64 9.99 -5.91
N ARG A 130 -7.65 10.02 -6.77
CA ARG A 130 -7.51 9.75 -8.20
C ARG A 130 -6.57 10.77 -8.87
N GLN A 131 -6.74 12.05 -8.58
CA GLN A 131 -5.86 13.10 -9.09
C GLN A 131 -4.40 12.93 -8.60
N ALA A 132 -4.23 12.59 -7.32
CA ALA A 132 -2.90 12.31 -6.75
C ALA A 132 -2.23 11.10 -7.44
N LEU A 133 -3.00 10.05 -7.73
CA LEU A 133 -2.51 8.85 -8.44
C LEU A 133 -2.12 9.17 -9.89
N GLU A 134 -2.91 9.95 -10.62
CA GLU A 134 -2.57 10.38 -11.98
C GLU A 134 -1.24 11.15 -12.00
N THR A 135 -1.06 12.07 -11.04
CA THR A 135 0.20 12.80 -10.88
C THR A 135 1.35 11.84 -10.58
N TYR A 136 1.18 10.95 -9.61
CA TYR A 136 2.16 9.94 -9.22
C TYR A 136 2.55 9.04 -10.40
N HIS A 137 1.59 8.50 -11.15
CA HIS A 137 1.87 7.66 -12.31
C HIS A 137 2.61 8.43 -13.42
N SER A 138 2.28 9.71 -13.63
CA SER A 138 2.99 10.53 -14.60
C SER A 138 4.45 10.82 -14.18
N GLU A 139 4.70 11.02 -12.90
CA GLU A 139 6.04 11.20 -12.34
C GLU A 139 6.86 9.90 -12.38
N THR A 140 6.25 8.77 -11.98
CA THR A 140 6.91 7.46 -12.00
C THR A 140 7.21 6.98 -13.43
N ALA A 141 6.34 7.29 -14.39
CA ALA A 141 6.60 7.00 -15.80
C ALA A 141 7.81 7.77 -16.36
N ARG A 142 8.16 8.92 -15.74
CA ARG A 142 9.35 9.73 -16.06
C ARG A 142 10.56 9.39 -15.19
N ALA A 143 10.42 8.45 -14.25
CA ALA A 143 11.51 8.07 -13.36
C ALA A 143 12.72 7.55 -14.15
N PRO A 144 13.95 7.90 -13.74
CA PRO A 144 15.15 7.46 -14.45
C PRO A 144 15.28 5.92 -14.36
N ARG A 145 15.72 5.32 -15.47
CA ARG A 145 16.03 3.90 -15.47
C ARG A 145 17.36 3.66 -14.77
N LEU A 146 17.30 2.97 -13.64
CA LEU A 146 18.50 2.60 -12.90
C LEU A 146 19.08 1.28 -13.45
N THR A 147 20.39 1.23 -13.58
CA THR A 147 21.09 -0.05 -13.78
C THR A 147 20.91 -0.92 -12.53
N ARG A 148 21.12 -2.23 -12.68
CA ARG A 148 21.06 -3.17 -11.54
C ARG A 148 21.95 -2.69 -10.38
N ARG A 149 23.19 -2.26 -10.68
CA ARG A 149 24.16 -1.83 -9.67
C ARG A 149 23.75 -0.53 -8.97
N GLN A 150 23.18 0.42 -9.70
CA GLN A 150 22.64 1.65 -9.11
C GLN A 150 21.46 1.35 -8.18
N ARG A 151 20.61 0.40 -8.54
CA ARG A 151 19.50 -0.04 -7.69
C ARG A 151 19.99 -0.67 -6.38
N GLU A 152 20.95 -1.59 -6.44
CA GLU A 152 21.56 -2.21 -5.27
C GLU A 152 22.19 -1.16 -4.33
N VAL A 153 22.95 -0.20 -4.87
CA VAL A 153 23.52 0.91 -4.10
C VAL A 153 22.41 1.77 -3.47
N LEU A 154 21.36 2.10 -4.22
CA LEU A 154 20.24 2.92 -3.73
C LEU A 154 19.48 2.23 -2.59
N GLN A 155 19.26 0.92 -2.67
CA GLN A 155 18.62 0.13 -1.60
C GLN A 155 19.47 0.17 -0.32
N LEU A 156 20.77 -0.02 -0.42
CA LEU A 156 21.67 0.05 0.74
C LEU A 156 21.80 1.49 1.28
N MET A 157 21.71 2.49 0.41
CA MET A 157 21.59 3.89 0.85
C MET A 157 20.30 4.11 1.67
N ALA A 158 19.19 3.54 1.29
CA ALA A 158 17.92 3.65 2.00
C ALA A 158 17.95 2.97 3.38
N ARG A 159 18.74 1.90 3.52
CA ARG A 159 19.03 1.23 4.81
C ARG A 159 20.01 2.02 5.69
N GLY A 160 20.53 3.15 5.23
CA GLY A 160 21.40 4.02 6.02
C GLY A 160 22.90 3.64 5.99
N LEU A 161 23.32 2.63 5.22
CA LEU A 161 24.70 2.19 5.15
C LEU A 161 25.62 3.30 4.58
N SER A 162 26.81 3.47 5.15
CA SER A 162 27.86 4.35 4.61
C SER A 162 28.43 3.79 3.30
N ASN A 163 29.17 4.60 2.55
CA ASN A 163 29.81 4.13 1.30
C ASN A 163 30.80 2.99 1.54
N GLN A 164 31.45 2.95 2.70
CA GLN A 164 32.38 1.89 3.07
C GLN A 164 31.63 0.57 3.34
N GLU A 165 30.50 0.61 4.08
CA GLU A 165 29.64 -0.54 4.34
C GLU A 165 29.02 -1.07 3.04
N ILE A 166 28.52 -0.18 2.17
CA ILE A 166 28.00 -0.54 0.85
C ILE A 166 29.10 -1.21 0.00
N ALA A 167 30.34 -0.70 0.05
CA ALA A 167 31.45 -1.28 -0.67
C ALA A 167 31.74 -2.70 -0.19
N SER A 168 31.73 -2.93 1.12
CA SER A 168 31.88 -4.25 1.73
C SER A 168 30.77 -5.20 1.32
N GLU A 169 29.52 -4.76 1.44
CA GLU A 169 28.31 -5.56 1.12
C GLU A 169 28.28 -6.01 -0.34
N LEU A 170 28.71 -5.12 -1.23
CA LEU A 170 28.66 -5.36 -2.66
C LEU A 170 29.98 -5.88 -3.26
N ALA A 171 30.99 -6.15 -2.44
CA ALA A 171 32.33 -6.55 -2.85
C ALA A 171 32.95 -5.56 -3.88
N LEU A 172 32.83 -4.26 -3.59
CA LEU A 172 33.38 -3.16 -4.39
C LEU A 172 34.45 -2.37 -3.64
N VAL A 173 35.18 -1.51 -4.35
CA VAL A 173 35.98 -0.45 -3.74
C VAL A 173 35.12 0.77 -3.46
N GLU A 174 35.40 1.49 -2.37
CA GLU A 174 34.62 2.65 -1.92
C GLU A 174 34.52 3.76 -2.99
N SER A 175 35.57 3.96 -3.79
CA SER A 175 35.56 4.94 -4.88
C SER A 175 34.51 4.63 -5.95
N THR A 176 34.26 3.34 -6.24
CA THR A 176 33.22 2.90 -7.17
C THR A 176 31.82 3.19 -6.59
N VAL A 177 31.62 2.95 -5.28
CA VAL A 177 30.37 3.29 -4.61
C VAL A 177 30.13 4.80 -4.62
N LYS A 178 31.15 5.62 -4.36
CA LYS A 178 31.07 7.09 -4.48
C LYS A 178 30.63 7.52 -5.88
N GLY A 179 31.16 6.88 -6.92
CA GLY A 179 30.75 7.14 -8.31
C GLY A 179 29.29 6.81 -8.56
N HIS A 180 28.80 5.67 -8.05
CA HIS A 180 27.38 5.31 -8.14
C HIS A 180 26.48 6.26 -7.37
N VAL A 181 26.88 6.67 -6.16
CA VAL A 181 26.14 7.64 -5.34
C VAL A 181 26.05 8.99 -6.05
N SER A 182 27.16 9.52 -6.59
CA SER A 182 27.16 10.77 -7.36
C SER A 182 26.21 10.69 -8.56
N CYS A 183 26.29 9.61 -9.33
CA CYS A 183 25.40 9.39 -10.47
C CYS A 183 23.91 9.30 -10.04
N LEU A 184 23.62 8.69 -8.91
CA LEU A 184 22.25 8.62 -8.36
C LEU A 184 21.76 10.01 -7.93
N LEU A 185 22.60 10.82 -7.29
CA LEU A 185 22.28 12.21 -6.94
C LEU A 185 21.92 13.02 -8.18
N ASP A 186 22.75 12.92 -9.24
CA ASP A 186 22.51 13.61 -10.51
C ASP A 186 21.22 13.15 -11.20
N LEU A 187 20.99 11.83 -11.28
CA LEU A 187 19.79 11.25 -11.89
C LEU A 187 18.51 11.65 -11.15
N MET A 188 18.56 11.81 -9.84
CA MET A 188 17.42 12.20 -9.00
C MET A 188 17.30 13.73 -8.86
N GLY A 189 18.24 14.52 -9.38
CA GLY A 189 18.29 15.96 -9.14
C GLY A 189 18.41 16.31 -7.66
N ALA A 190 19.08 15.47 -6.85
CA ALA A 190 19.13 15.58 -5.41
C ALA A 190 20.44 16.18 -4.92
N GLY A 191 20.36 17.18 -4.04
CA GLY A 191 21.53 17.85 -3.50
C GLY A 191 22.31 17.07 -2.43
N ASN A 192 21.71 15.99 -1.88
CA ASN A 192 22.33 15.14 -0.88
C ASN A 192 21.70 13.74 -0.85
N ARG A 193 22.35 12.84 -0.09
CA ARG A 193 21.96 11.42 0.04
C ARG A 193 20.52 11.25 0.53
N THR A 194 20.11 11.98 1.56
CA THR A 194 18.76 11.87 2.15
C THR A 194 17.70 12.31 1.13
N ALA A 195 17.92 13.43 0.45
CA ALA A 195 17.04 13.90 -0.62
C ALA A 195 16.94 12.89 -1.78
N CYS A 196 18.05 12.22 -2.12
CA CYS A 196 18.07 11.18 -3.16
C CYS A 196 17.18 9.99 -2.78
N VAL A 197 17.31 9.50 -1.56
CA VAL A 197 16.48 8.38 -1.05
C VAL A 197 15.00 8.78 -0.98
N GLN A 198 14.69 9.97 -0.49
CA GLN A 198 13.31 10.48 -0.45
C GLN A 198 12.71 10.60 -1.86
N GLN A 199 13.48 11.13 -2.81
CA GLN A 199 13.06 11.23 -4.21
C GLN A 199 12.84 9.84 -4.82
N ALA A 200 13.69 8.86 -4.51
CA ALA A 200 13.55 7.49 -4.99
C ALA A 200 12.27 6.81 -4.48
N PHE A 201 11.89 7.04 -3.20
CA PHE A 201 10.59 6.60 -2.68
C PHE A 201 9.43 7.27 -3.42
N ARG A 202 9.49 8.58 -3.61
CA ARG A 202 8.45 9.34 -4.32
C ARG A 202 8.26 8.87 -5.75
N LEU A 203 9.34 8.51 -6.44
CA LEU A 203 9.33 7.98 -7.80
C LEU A 203 9.03 6.47 -7.90
N GLY A 204 8.72 5.79 -6.79
CA GLY A 204 8.47 4.35 -6.78
C GLY A 204 9.68 3.48 -7.13
N LEU A 205 10.89 4.04 -7.10
CA LEU A 205 12.14 3.30 -7.35
C LEU A 205 12.61 2.49 -6.14
N LEU A 206 12.09 2.83 -4.95
CA LEU A 206 12.25 2.12 -3.68
C LEU A 206 10.89 1.83 -3.06
N SER A 207 10.78 0.70 -2.39
CA SER A 207 9.63 0.38 -1.55
C SER A 207 10.01 0.44 -0.06
N PRO A 208 9.07 0.70 0.87
CA PRO A 208 9.34 0.68 2.31
C PRO A 208 9.94 -0.64 2.80
N ARG A 209 9.62 -1.78 2.19
CA ARG A 209 10.24 -3.08 2.49
C ARG A 209 11.74 -3.07 2.23
N GLU A 210 12.19 -2.53 1.10
CA GLU A 210 13.60 -2.50 0.71
C GLU A 210 14.48 -1.64 1.64
N ALA A 211 13.86 -0.76 2.43
CA ALA A 211 14.55 0.05 3.45
C ALA A 211 14.60 -0.64 4.83
N LEU A 212 13.75 -1.66 5.09
CA LEU A 212 13.58 -2.30 6.38
C LEU A 212 14.17 -3.71 6.46
N ASP A 213 14.51 -4.34 5.32
CA ASP A 213 15.16 -5.65 5.31
C ASP A 213 16.59 -5.54 5.88
N THR A 214 16.69 -5.86 7.18
CA THR A 214 17.94 -5.95 7.95
C THR A 214 18.38 -7.39 7.99
#